data_1a60dd5c6ad26b6673de07a1ca45f4b6
#
_entry.id   1a60dd5c6ad26b6673de07a1ca45f4b6
#
_cell.length_a   1.000
_cell.length_b   1.000
_cell.length_c   1.000
_cell.angle_alpha   90.00
_cell.angle_beta   90.00
_cell.angle_gamma   90.00
#
_symmetry.space_group_name_H-M   'P 1'
#
loop_
_entity.id
_entity.type
_entity.pdbx_description
1 polymer ?
#
loop_
_entity_poly.entity_id
_entity_poly.type
_entity_poly.pdbx_seq_one_letter_code
_entity_poly.pdbx_strand_id
1 'polypeptide(L)'
;MNLQRRKFLRQLQRGSGASLWAYPAIAWITCLNLPAYAGNQAEEDLSDSVRTALSQAIRQSAPPEPVLRTALERQQFNAWLRHVSLRLQQWMSHPEDRQEFLHTLWYEARRAELSLSLVLGLIEVESGFRKFAISSAGARGFMQVMPFWTRTIGDGNESALFHTQTQLRFGCVILRYMLERENGNLFYALGRYNGSRGQAAYPQAVLAAQKKWLQSID
;
A
#
# COMPACT_ATOMS: atom_id res chain seq x y z
N MET A 1 -75.66 33.56 -14.35
CA MET A 1 -74.20 33.37 -14.32
C MET A 1 -73.93 32.04 -13.62
N ASN A 2 -73.31 31.12 -14.30
CA ASN A 2 -73.48 29.64 -14.38
C ASN A 2 -73.12 28.83 -13.14
N LEU A 3 -74.04 28.03 -12.63
CA LEU A 3 -73.89 27.05 -11.57
C LEU A 3 -72.87 25.91 -11.92
N GLN A 4 -72.52 25.79 -13.17
CA GLN A 4 -71.58 24.78 -13.69
C GLN A 4 -70.10 25.08 -13.30
N ARG A 5 -69.75 26.38 -13.15
CA ARG A 5 -68.37 26.78 -12.79
C ARG A 5 -68.01 26.49 -11.32
N ARG A 6 -69.00 26.39 -10.45
CA ARG A 6 -68.80 26.13 -9.02
C ARG A 6 -68.66 24.62 -8.69
N LYS A 7 -69.10 23.72 -9.56
CA LYS A 7 -68.93 22.28 -9.38
C LYS A 7 -67.53 21.80 -9.86
N PHE A 8 -66.95 22.47 -10.86
CA PHE A 8 -65.64 22.08 -11.39
C PHE A 8 -64.47 22.41 -10.42
N LEU A 9 -64.59 23.48 -9.64
CA LEU A 9 -63.58 23.88 -8.67
C LEU A 9 -63.62 23.10 -7.35
N ARG A 10 -64.66 22.33 -7.06
CA ARG A 10 -64.75 21.47 -5.87
C ARG A 10 -64.25 20.04 -6.11
N GLN A 11 -63.97 19.67 -7.35
CA GLN A 11 -63.50 18.33 -7.72
C GLN A 11 -61.97 18.24 -7.76
N LEU A 12 -61.27 19.36 -7.72
CA LEU A 12 -59.81 19.43 -7.73
C LEU A 12 -59.14 19.44 -6.33
N GLN A 13 -59.96 19.36 -5.26
CA GLN A 13 -59.44 19.39 -3.89
C GLN A 13 -59.56 18.02 -3.14
N ARG A 14 -59.86 16.93 -3.84
CA ARG A 14 -59.91 15.60 -3.24
C ARG A 14 -59.09 14.65 -4.11
N GLY A 15 -57.75 14.65 -3.87
CA GLY A 15 -56.89 13.68 -4.54
C GLY A 15 -55.40 14.02 -4.42
N SER A 16 -54.93 14.45 -3.26
CA SER A 16 -53.48 14.52 -2.99
C SER A 16 -53.13 13.48 -1.96
N GLY A 17 -53.20 12.21 -2.35
CA GLY A 17 -52.43 11.15 -1.75
C GLY A 17 -50.97 11.37 -2.18
N ALA A 18 -50.20 12.03 -1.35
CA ALA A 18 -48.75 12.17 -1.55
C ALA A 18 -48.11 10.79 -1.40
N SER A 19 -47.94 10.08 -2.50
CA SER A 19 -46.99 8.98 -2.59
C SER A 19 -45.60 9.55 -2.43
N LEU A 20 -45.06 9.47 -1.22
CA LEU A 20 -43.65 9.69 -0.98
C LEU A 20 -42.85 8.60 -1.70
N TRP A 21 -42.45 8.87 -2.93
CA TRP A 21 -41.42 8.11 -3.59
C TRP A 21 -40.13 8.42 -2.83
N ALA A 22 -39.79 7.51 -1.91
CA ALA A 22 -38.47 7.51 -1.32
C ALA A 22 -37.48 7.23 -2.44
N TYR A 23 -36.85 8.26 -2.98
CA TYR A 23 -35.65 8.10 -3.77
C TYR A 23 -34.61 7.48 -2.85
N PRO A 24 -33.99 6.33 -3.23
CA PRO A 24 -32.87 5.85 -2.49
C PRO A 24 -31.80 6.96 -2.59
N ALA A 25 -31.43 7.53 -1.45
CA ALA A 25 -30.27 8.38 -1.36
C ALA A 25 -29.09 7.56 -1.88
N ILE A 26 -28.70 7.82 -3.12
CA ILE A 26 -27.43 7.32 -3.66
C ILE A 26 -26.40 7.98 -2.77
N ALA A 27 -25.94 7.23 -1.78
CA ALA A 27 -24.78 7.61 -1.00
C ALA A 27 -23.64 7.74 -2.00
N TRP A 28 -23.31 8.96 -2.34
CA TRP A 28 -22.05 9.28 -2.99
C TRP A 28 -20.98 8.81 -2.02
N ILE A 29 -20.46 7.60 -2.26
CA ILE A 29 -19.20 7.18 -1.67
C ILE A 29 -18.20 8.17 -2.25
N THR A 30 -18.02 9.28 -1.54
CA THR A 30 -16.84 10.11 -1.73
C THR A 30 -15.68 9.16 -1.48
N CYS A 31 -15.05 8.70 -2.55
CA CYS A 31 -13.69 8.18 -2.46
C CYS A 31 -12.92 9.28 -1.74
N LEU A 32 -12.73 9.10 -0.44
CA LEU A 32 -11.76 9.87 0.29
C LEU A 32 -10.46 9.62 -0.45
N ASN A 33 -10.10 10.59 -1.30
CA ASN A 33 -8.74 10.72 -1.76
C ASN A 33 -7.91 10.94 -0.49
N LEU A 34 -7.50 9.83 0.12
CA LEU A 34 -6.45 9.88 1.12
C LEU A 34 -5.30 10.59 0.42
N PRO A 35 -4.79 11.68 0.99
CA PRO A 35 -3.63 12.32 0.42
C PRO A 35 -2.60 11.21 0.24
N ALA A 36 -2.20 10.95 -1.01
CA ALA A 36 -1.05 10.11 -1.25
C ALA A 36 0.07 10.78 -0.47
N TYR A 37 0.53 10.13 0.59
CA TYR A 37 1.74 10.55 1.30
C TYR A 37 2.87 10.29 0.33
N ALA A 38 3.03 11.18 -0.65
CA ALA A 38 4.07 11.09 -1.65
C ALA A 38 5.39 11.17 -0.92
N GLY A 39 6.17 10.09 -1.01
CA GLY A 39 7.47 10.00 -0.37
C GLY A 39 8.32 11.24 -0.69
N ASN A 40 8.61 12.02 0.33
CA ASN A 40 9.54 13.14 0.29
C ASN A 40 10.91 12.68 0.82
N GLN A 41 11.31 11.44 0.50
CA GLN A 41 12.62 10.94 0.88
C GLN A 41 13.68 11.91 0.37
N ALA A 42 14.47 12.46 1.29
CA ALA A 42 15.62 13.28 0.94
C ALA A 42 16.82 12.38 0.63
N GLU A 43 17.58 12.74 -0.39
CA GLU A 43 18.88 12.12 -0.63
C GLU A 43 19.83 12.57 0.49
N GLU A 44 20.33 11.60 1.27
CA GLU A 44 21.28 11.84 2.35
C GLU A 44 22.61 11.20 1.98
N ASP A 45 23.71 11.86 2.36
CA ASP A 45 25.04 11.32 2.17
C ASP A 45 25.22 10.04 3.00
N LEU A 46 25.50 8.94 2.33
CA LEU A 46 25.82 7.66 2.95
C LEU A 46 27.34 7.53 3.11
N SER A 47 27.81 7.02 4.25
CA SER A 47 29.18 6.60 4.35
C SER A 47 29.47 5.46 3.36
N ASP A 48 30.72 5.34 2.90
CA ASP A 48 31.09 4.32 1.91
C ASP A 48 30.80 2.90 2.38
N SER A 49 30.97 2.62 3.68
CA SER A 49 30.65 1.32 4.26
C SER A 49 29.16 1.00 4.19
N VAL A 50 28.30 1.96 4.53
CA VAL A 50 26.84 1.83 4.44
C VAL A 50 26.42 1.66 2.99
N ARG A 51 26.92 2.49 2.09
CA ARG A 51 26.65 2.38 0.64
C ARG A 51 27.02 1.01 0.11
N THR A 52 28.19 0.49 0.47
CA THR A 52 28.66 -0.84 0.05
C THR A 52 27.76 -1.94 0.56
N ALA A 53 27.38 -1.92 1.85
CA ALA A 53 26.48 -2.91 2.44
C ALA A 53 25.10 -2.92 1.76
N LEU A 54 24.50 -1.75 1.56
CA LEU A 54 23.21 -1.62 0.88
C LEU A 54 23.31 -2.08 -0.59
N SER A 55 24.37 -1.72 -1.32
CA SER A 55 24.59 -2.16 -2.69
C SER A 55 24.75 -3.68 -2.80
N GLN A 56 25.42 -4.31 -1.85
CA GLN A 56 25.51 -5.78 -1.80
C GLN A 56 24.13 -6.40 -1.57
N ALA A 57 23.32 -5.85 -0.64
CA ALA A 57 21.99 -6.31 -0.40
C ALA A 57 21.07 -6.19 -1.64
N ILE A 58 21.25 -5.16 -2.44
CA ILE A 58 20.52 -4.99 -3.71
C ILE A 58 20.98 -5.99 -4.78
N ARG A 59 22.28 -6.21 -4.93
CA ARG A 59 22.86 -7.09 -5.97
C ARG A 59 22.62 -8.58 -5.73
N GLN A 60 22.40 -9.01 -4.52
CA GLN A 60 22.12 -10.41 -4.20
C GLN A 60 20.74 -10.81 -4.76
N SER A 61 20.68 -11.08 -6.05
CA SER A 61 19.46 -11.41 -6.77
C SER A 61 19.32 -12.93 -6.93
N ALA A 62 18.80 -13.60 -5.91
CA ALA A 62 18.20 -14.91 -6.11
C ALA A 62 16.75 -14.75 -6.65
N PRO A 63 16.20 -15.72 -7.39
CA PRO A 63 14.78 -15.76 -7.68
C PRO A 63 13.97 -15.66 -6.37
N PRO A 64 12.81 -15.02 -6.35
CA PRO A 64 12.02 -14.84 -5.13
C PRO A 64 11.28 -16.12 -4.74
N GLU A 65 12.01 -17.21 -4.61
CA GLU A 65 11.46 -18.47 -4.14
C GLU A 65 11.60 -18.55 -2.62
N PRO A 66 10.50 -18.76 -1.88
CA PRO A 66 10.55 -18.95 -0.45
C PRO A 66 11.37 -20.19 -0.10
N VAL A 67 12.44 -20.01 0.66
CA VAL A 67 13.23 -21.14 1.18
C VAL A 67 12.48 -21.73 2.36
N LEU A 68 11.62 -22.73 2.10
CA LEU A 68 10.78 -23.40 3.09
C LEU A 68 11.42 -24.74 3.45
N ARG A 69 12.17 -24.78 4.54
CA ARG A 69 12.98 -25.94 4.97
C ARG A 69 12.16 -27.03 5.63
N THR A 70 11.10 -26.66 6.34
CA THR A 70 10.28 -27.62 7.12
C THR A 70 8.86 -27.73 6.57
N ALA A 71 8.17 -28.82 6.93
CA ALA A 71 6.76 -29.00 6.59
C ALA A 71 5.88 -27.90 7.25
N LEU A 72 6.25 -27.50 8.47
CA LEU A 72 5.55 -26.44 9.20
C LEU A 72 5.68 -25.09 8.49
N GLU A 73 6.89 -24.72 8.06
CA GLU A 73 7.09 -23.48 7.29
C GLU A 73 6.28 -23.47 5.98
N ARG A 74 6.22 -24.60 5.28
CA ARG A 74 5.38 -24.72 4.07
C ARG A 74 3.91 -24.58 4.39
N GLN A 75 3.44 -25.17 5.48
CA GLN A 75 2.04 -25.02 5.90
C GLN A 75 1.71 -23.58 6.27
N GLN A 76 2.55 -22.91 7.04
CA GLN A 76 2.39 -21.51 7.43
C GLN A 76 2.41 -20.59 6.21
N PHE A 77 3.36 -20.79 5.30
CA PHE A 77 3.43 -20.01 4.05
C PHE A 77 2.17 -20.17 3.22
N ASN A 78 1.71 -21.41 3.01
CA ASN A 78 0.51 -21.67 2.20
C ASN A 78 -0.75 -21.12 2.86
N ALA A 79 -0.87 -21.17 4.18
CA ALA A 79 -1.99 -20.58 4.92
C ALA A 79 -1.99 -19.05 4.77
N TRP A 80 -0.84 -18.42 4.99
CA TRP A 80 -0.64 -16.99 4.80
C TRP A 80 -0.95 -16.57 3.35
N LEU A 81 -0.38 -17.29 2.36
CA LEU A 81 -0.58 -16.99 0.94
C LEU A 81 -2.07 -16.99 0.56
N ARG A 82 -2.82 -18.04 0.95
CA ARG A 82 -4.26 -18.10 0.68
C ARG A 82 -5.02 -16.94 1.32
N HIS A 83 -4.74 -16.68 2.59
CA HIS A 83 -5.45 -15.66 3.35
C HIS A 83 -5.21 -14.25 2.80
N VAL A 84 -3.95 -13.89 2.60
CA VAL A 84 -3.57 -12.56 2.11
C VAL A 84 -3.98 -12.38 0.64
N SER A 85 -3.91 -13.44 -0.19
CA SER A 85 -4.36 -13.38 -1.58
C SER A 85 -5.85 -13.06 -1.69
N LEU A 86 -6.71 -13.66 -0.87
CA LEU A 86 -8.14 -13.34 -0.84
C LEU A 86 -8.37 -11.86 -0.52
N ARG A 87 -7.65 -11.35 0.46
CA ARG A 87 -7.78 -9.95 0.87
C ARG A 87 -7.26 -8.98 -0.19
N LEU A 88 -6.17 -9.32 -0.89
CA LEU A 88 -5.60 -8.51 -1.95
C LEU A 88 -6.44 -8.46 -3.23
N GLN A 89 -7.44 -9.33 -3.38
CA GLN A 89 -8.27 -9.43 -4.58
C GLN A 89 -8.93 -8.10 -4.95
N GLN A 90 -9.25 -7.26 -3.98
CA GLN A 90 -9.87 -5.94 -4.20
C GLN A 90 -8.91 -4.94 -4.87
N TRP A 91 -7.60 -5.12 -4.76
CA TRP A 91 -6.58 -4.25 -5.37
C TRP A 91 -5.89 -4.90 -6.57
N MET A 92 -5.73 -6.21 -6.55
CA MET A 92 -5.10 -7.01 -7.61
C MET A 92 -6.08 -8.09 -8.07
N SER A 93 -6.79 -7.86 -9.16
CA SER A 93 -7.82 -8.78 -9.67
C SER A 93 -7.26 -10.08 -10.24
N HIS A 94 -6.08 -10.04 -10.88
CA HIS A 94 -5.45 -11.20 -11.50
C HIS A 94 -4.75 -12.10 -10.47
N PRO A 95 -5.08 -13.40 -10.41
CA PRO A 95 -4.48 -14.33 -9.44
C PRO A 95 -2.96 -14.48 -9.60
N GLU A 96 -2.48 -14.51 -10.84
CA GLU A 96 -1.06 -14.66 -11.15
C GLU A 96 -0.24 -13.48 -10.61
N ASP A 97 -0.72 -12.25 -10.80
CA ASP A 97 -0.07 -11.04 -10.28
C ASP A 97 0.01 -11.06 -8.76
N ARG A 98 -1.09 -11.51 -8.10
CA ARG A 98 -1.10 -11.66 -6.63
C ARG A 98 -0.11 -12.70 -6.15
N GLN A 99 -0.01 -13.82 -6.87
CA GLN A 99 0.92 -14.89 -6.51
C GLN A 99 2.37 -14.42 -6.67
N GLU A 100 2.73 -13.82 -7.81
CA GLU A 100 4.06 -13.22 -8.03
C GLU A 100 4.40 -12.22 -6.94
N PHE A 101 3.48 -11.30 -6.66
CA PHE A 101 3.67 -10.26 -5.64
C PHE A 101 3.88 -10.87 -4.25
N LEU A 102 3.04 -11.81 -3.82
CA LEU A 102 3.10 -12.38 -2.48
C LEU A 102 4.34 -13.27 -2.27
N HIS A 103 4.73 -14.06 -3.27
CA HIS A 103 5.97 -14.83 -3.21
C HIS A 103 7.18 -13.91 -3.07
N THR A 104 7.22 -12.85 -3.89
CA THR A 104 8.30 -11.87 -3.86
C THR A 104 8.32 -11.09 -2.54
N LEU A 105 7.17 -10.66 -2.04
CA LEU A 105 7.05 -9.95 -0.77
C LEU A 105 7.51 -10.82 0.41
N TRP A 106 7.08 -12.08 0.45
CA TRP A 106 7.54 -13.02 1.48
C TRP A 106 9.06 -13.12 1.48
N TYR A 107 9.65 -13.33 0.30
CA TYR A 107 11.08 -13.47 0.14
C TYR A 107 11.85 -12.21 0.57
N GLU A 108 11.51 -11.04 0.03
CA GLU A 108 12.26 -9.80 0.25
C GLU A 108 12.05 -9.24 1.67
N ALA A 109 10.85 -9.34 2.24
CA ALA A 109 10.59 -8.92 3.61
C ALA A 109 11.36 -9.77 4.64
N ARG A 110 11.32 -11.10 4.50
CA ARG A 110 12.07 -11.99 5.41
C ARG A 110 13.59 -11.84 5.27
N ARG A 111 14.07 -11.64 4.05
CA ARG A 111 15.49 -11.36 3.79
C ARG A 111 15.96 -10.07 4.45
N ALA A 112 15.09 -9.05 4.49
CA ALA A 112 15.37 -7.79 5.17
C ALA A 112 14.98 -7.83 6.67
N GLU A 113 14.61 -8.98 7.22
CA GLU A 113 14.16 -9.16 8.61
C GLU A 113 13.02 -8.21 9.01
N LEU A 114 12.07 -8.00 8.07
CA LEU A 114 10.87 -7.21 8.28
C LEU A 114 9.65 -8.11 8.45
N SER A 115 8.68 -7.68 9.25
CA SER A 115 7.40 -8.39 9.33
C SER A 115 6.59 -8.19 8.05
N LEU A 116 5.95 -9.26 7.58
CA LEU A 116 5.11 -9.23 6.37
C LEU A 116 3.97 -8.22 6.49
N SER A 117 3.35 -8.14 7.67
CA SER A 117 2.28 -7.18 7.95
C SER A 117 2.74 -5.73 7.90
N LEU A 118 3.97 -5.44 8.34
CA LEU A 118 4.55 -4.10 8.23
C LEU A 118 4.72 -3.69 6.77
N VAL A 119 5.31 -4.58 5.96
CA VAL A 119 5.55 -4.28 4.53
C VAL A 119 4.22 -4.13 3.78
N LEU A 120 3.22 -5.00 4.06
CA LEU A 120 1.88 -4.88 3.49
C LEU A 120 1.20 -3.56 3.89
N GLY A 121 1.28 -3.18 5.17
CA GLY A 121 0.72 -1.92 5.66
C GLY A 121 1.38 -0.69 5.04
N LEU A 122 2.70 -0.73 4.85
CA LEU A 122 3.44 0.33 4.17
C LEU A 122 3.00 0.44 2.70
N ILE A 123 2.92 -0.67 1.96
CA ILE A 123 2.49 -0.68 0.56
C ILE A 123 1.04 -0.17 0.42
N GLU A 124 0.14 -0.52 1.35
CA GLU A 124 -1.24 -0.01 1.36
C GLU A 124 -1.25 1.52 1.43
N VAL A 125 -0.42 2.11 2.29
CA VAL A 125 -0.33 3.57 2.47
C VAL A 125 0.38 4.25 1.30
N GLU A 126 1.46 3.67 0.79
CA GLU A 126 2.29 4.27 -0.26
C GLU A 126 1.62 4.28 -1.63
N SER A 127 1.03 3.18 -2.02
CA SER A 127 0.52 3.03 -3.38
C SER A 127 -0.89 2.47 -3.49
N GLY A 128 -1.46 1.95 -2.39
CA GLY A 128 -2.67 1.13 -2.47
C GLY A 128 -2.46 -0.06 -3.40
N PHE A 129 -1.31 -0.72 -3.31
CA PHE A 129 -0.92 -1.88 -4.12
C PHE A 129 -0.86 -1.62 -5.64
N ARG A 130 -0.62 -0.39 -6.08
CA ARG A 130 -0.49 -0.05 -7.51
C ARG A 130 0.96 -0.20 -7.97
N LYS A 131 1.20 -1.21 -8.81
CA LYS A 131 2.53 -1.54 -9.36
C LYS A 131 3.21 -0.36 -10.07
N PHE A 132 2.44 0.42 -10.81
CA PHE A 132 2.92 1.52 -11.66
C PHE A 132 2.60 2.91 -11.06
N ALA A 133 2.40 2.99 -9.74
CA ALA A 133 2.17 4.27 -9.09
C ALA A 133 3.40 5.19 -9.25
N ILE A 134 3.14 6.44 -9.57
CA ILE A 134 4.14 7.52 -9.57
C ILE A 134 3.56 8.68 -8.76
N SER A 135 4.32 9.15 -7.77
CA SER A 135 3.91 10.31 -6.98
C SER A 135 4.29 11.63 -7.67
N SER A 136 3.76 12.74 -7.18
CA SER A 136 4.15 14.08 -7.64
C SER A 136 5.65 14.39 -7.42
N ALA A 137 6.27 13.73 -6.43
CA ALA A 137 7.71 13.84 -6.17
C ALA A 137 8.55 12.86 -7.02
N GLY A 138 7.91 12.01 -7.83
CA GLY A 138 8.57 11.02 -8.69
C GLY A 138 8.87 9.67 -8.03
N ALA A 139 8.41 9.43 -6.81
CA ALA A 139 8.51 8.11 -6.17
C ALA A 139 7.73 7.06 -6.98
N ARG A 140 8.22 5.82 -7.03
CA ARG A 140 7.72 4.79 -7.98
C ARG A 140 7.29 3.49 -7.31
N GLY A 141 6.23 2.92 -7.84
CA GLY A 141 5.74 1.55 -7.65
C GLY A 141 5.13 1.28 -6.27
N PHE A 142 5.08 0.02 -5.87
CA PHE A 142 4.40 -0.46 -4.66
C PHE A 142 4.83 0.25 -3.37
N MET A 143 6.14 0.39 -3.15
CA MET A 143 6.73 0.97 -1.93
C MET A 143 7.18 2.42 -2.11
N GLN A 144 6.84 3.05 -3.25
CA GLN A 144 7.15 4.46 -3.56
C GLN A 144 8.63 4.80 -3.33
N VAL A 145 9.51 4.01 -3.94
CA VAL A 145 10.96 4.22 -3.88
C VAL A 145 11.35 5.40 -4.76
N MET A 146 12.14 6.32 -4.20
CA MET A 146 12.66 7.47 -4.95
C MET A 146 13.75 7.04 -5.93
N PRO A 147 13.75 7.56 -7.18
CA PRO A 147 14.71 7.16 -8.22
C PRO A 147 16.18 7.35 -7.85
N PHE A 148 16.53 8.33 -7.00
CA PHE A 148 17.93 8.54 -6.60
C PHE A 148 18.54 7.29 -5.93
N TRP A 149 17.73 6.46 -5.24
CA TRP A 149 18.22 5.23 -4.64
C TRP A 149 18.83 4.26 -5.66
N THR A 150 18.32 4.23 -6.91
CA THR A 150 18.91 3.37 -7.95
C THR A 150 20.33 3.81 -8.30
N ARG A 151 20.62 5.11 -8.25
CA ARG A 151 21.97 5.66 -8.47
C ARG A 151 22.86 5.49 -7.24
N THR A 152 22.30 5.64 -6.06
CA THR A 152 23.06 5.62 -4.79
C THR A 152 23.53 4.22 -4.42
N ILE A 153 22.64 3.20 -4.55
CA ILE A 153 22.91 1.82 -4.11
C ILE A 153 22.63 0.74 -5.16
N GLY A 154 22.17 1.10 -6.35
CA GLY A 154 21.86 0.19 -7.46
C GLY A 154 22.78 0.39 -8.68
N ASP A 155 22.23 0.13 -9.84
CA ASP A 155 22.87 0.26 -11.16
C ASP A 155 22.45 1.52 -11.93
N GLY A 156 21.64 2.38 -11.33
CA GLY A 156 21.11 3.61 -11.93
C GLY A 156 19.86 3.40 -12.80
N ASN A 157 19.39 2.17 -12.96
CA ASN A 157 18.21 1.89 -13.81
C ASN A 157 16.90 2.23 -13.04
N GLU A 158 16.43 3.45 -13.22
CA GLU A 158 15.20 3.93 -12.59
C GLU A 158 13.93 3.22 -13.08
N SER A 159 13.91 2.69 -14.32
CA SER A 159 12.75 1.96 -14.84
C SER A 159 12.59 0.59 -14.19
N ALA A 160 13.67 0.02 -13.66
CA ALA A 160 13.64 -1.23 -12.91
C ALA A 160 12.79 -1.15 -11.63
N LEU A 161 12.51 0.05 -11.11
CA LEU A 161 11.60 0.25 -9.97
C LEU A 161 10.13 -0.11 -10.27
N PHE A 162 9.77 -0.45 -11.49
CA PHE A 162 8.46 -1.02 -11.84
C PHE A 162 8.46 -2.56 -11.92
N HIS A 163 9.62 -3.21 -11.79
CA HIS A 163 9.69 -4.66 -11.66
C HIS A 163 9.41 -5.06 -10.21
N THR A 164 8.48 -5.99 -10.01
CA THR A 164 8.00 -6.40 -8.68
C THR A 164 9.15 -6.72 -7.72
N GLN A 165 10.08 -7.57 -8.15
CA GLN A 165 11.19 -7.99 -7.29
C GLN A 165 12.15 -6.84 -6.98
N THR A 166 12.57 -6.09 -7.98
CA THR A 166 13.51 -4.97 -7.80
C THR A 166 12.95 -3.96 -6.81
N GLN A 167 11.70 -3.60 -6.99
CA GLN A 167 11.04 -2.59 -6.19
C GLN A 167 10.83 -3.02 -4.74
N LEU A 168 10.34 -4.25 -4.50
CA LEU A 168 10.20 -4.77 -3.14
C LEU A 168 11.55 -4.92 -2.44
N ARG A 169 12.59 -5.30 -3.18
CA ARG A 169 13.95 -5.37 -2.66
C ARG A 169 14.46 -4.02 -2.20
N PHE A 170 14.40 -3.01 -3.07
CA PHE A 170 14.82 -1.64 -2.71
C PHE A 170 14.03 -1.15 -1.50
N GLY A 171 12.71 -1.23 -1.53
CA GLY A 171 11.87 -0.75 -0.44
C GLY A 171 12.16 -1.44 0.89
N CYS A 172 12.31 -2.77 0.90
CA CYS A 172 12.64 -3.52 2.12
C CYS A 172 14.05 -3.21 2.63
N VAL A 173 15.05 -3.13 1.75
CA VAL A 173 16.43 -2.79 2.13
C VAL A 173 16.51 -1.38 2.72
N ILE A 174 15.85 -0.40 2.10
CA ILE A 174 15.79 0.98 2.58
C ILE A 174 15.07 1.05 3.93
N LEU A 175 13.92 0.39 4.07
CA LEU A 175 13.19 0.39 5.34
C LEU A 175 14.00 -0.25 6.47
N ARG A 176 14.70 -1.35 6.20
CA ARG A 176 15.61 -1.98 7.16
C ARG A 176 16.72 -1.03 7.58
N TYR A 177 17.37 -0.38 6.62
CA TYR A 177 18.39 0.63 6.89
C TYR A 177 17.86 1.78 7.78
N MET A 178 16.65 2.28 7.50
CA MET A 178 16.03 3.32 8.32
C MET A 178 15.75 2.84 9.75
N LEU A 179 15.34 1.57 9.91
CA LEU A 179 15.16 0.95 11.23
C LEU A 179 16.45 0.86 12.02
N GLU A 180 17.54 0.43 11.40
CA GLU A 180 18.85 0.35 12.02
C GLU A 180 19.35 1.75 12.43
N ARG A 181 19.20 2.71 11.55
CA ARG A 181 19.59 4.11 11.80
C ARG A 181 18.82 4.76 12.97
N GLU A 182 17.59 4.34 13.19
CA GLU A 182 16.75 4.80 14.30
C GLU A 182 16.77 3.83 15.51
N ASN A 183 17.80 2.98 15.62
CA ASN A 183 17.99 2.01 16.71
C ASN A 183 16.74 1.14 16.95
N GLY A 184 16.06 0.73 15.89
CA GLY A 184 14.85 -0.09 15.95
C GLY A 184 13.56 0.69 16.24
N ASN A 185 13.61 2.00 16.40
CA ASN A 185 12.42 2.82 16.63
C ASN A 185 11.61 2.95 15.34
N LEU A 186 10.54 2.13 15.23
CA LEU A 186 9.71 2.04 14.04
C LEU A 186 9.01 3.37 13.68
N PHE A 187 8.58 4.14 14.68
CA PHE A 187 7.93 5.43 14.43
C PHE A 187 8.86 6.40 13.68
N TYR A 188 10.08 6.56 14.16
CA TYR A 188 11.06 7.44 13.51
C TYR A 188 11.57 6.87 12.19
N ALA A 189 11.74 5.55 12.11
CA ALA A 189 12.14 4.87 10.87
C ALA A 189 11.13 5.07 9.74
N LEU A 190 9.84 4.90 10.02
CA LEU A 190 8.77 5.18 9.06
C LEU A 190 8.73 6.65 8.66
N GLY A 191 8.84 7.57 9.63
CA GLY A 191 8.94 8.99 9.32
C GLY A 191 10.14 9.34 8.44
N ARG A 192 11.29 8.71 8.67
CA ARG A 192 12.49 8.88 7.83
C ARG A 192 12.28 8.29 6.44
N TYR A 193 11.68 7.09 6.36
CA TYR A 193 11.34 6.46 5.08
C TYR A 193 10.48 7.36 4.19
N ASN A 194 9.52 8.05 4.76
CA ASN A 194 8.64 8.98 4.02
C ASN A 194 9.23 10.40 3.87
N GLY A 195 10.30 10.76 4.60
CA GLY A 195 10.84 12.13 4.64
C GLY A 195 10.10 13.06 5.61
N SER A 196 9.31 12.51 6.52
CA SER A 196 8.53 13.25 7.52
C SER A 196 8.92 12.88 8.95
N ARG A 197 10.23 12.68 9.20
CA ARG A 197 10.74 12.25 10.50
C ARG A 197 10.23 13.15 11.64
N GLY A 198 9.68 12.51 12.66
CA GLY A 198 9.10 13.20 13.83
C GLY A 198 7.64 13.64 13.65
N GLN A 199 7.08 13.55 12.45
CA GLN A 199 5.66 13.81 12.20
C GLN A 199 4.84 12.52 12.37
N ALA A 200 3.70 12.61 13.04
CA ALA A 200 2.94 11.42 13.44
C ALA A 200 2.05 10.84 12.32
N ALA A 201 1.62 11.65 11.39
CA ALA A 201 0.57 11.28 10.43
C ALA A 201 0.92 10.03 9.62
N TYR A 202 2.09 10.00 8.98
CA TYR A 202 2.50 8.86 8.16
C TYR A 202 2.80 7.59 8.98
N PRO A 203 3.63 7.64 10.04
CA PRO A 203 3.85 6.45 10.87
C PRO A 203 2.57 5.86 11.44
N GLN A 204 1.64 6.69 11.91
CA GLN A 204 0.35 6.22 12.43
C GLN A 204 -0.50 5.56 11.34
N ALA A 205 -0.52 6.10 10.13
CA ALA A 205 -1.22 5.49 9.00
C ALA A 205 -0.68 4.10 8.67
N VAL A 206 0.66 3.95 8.59
CA VAL A 206 1.30 2.66 8.32
C VAL A 206 1.04 1.65 9.44
N LEU A 207 1.17 2.06 10.71
CA LEU A 207 0.91 1.19 11.87
C LEU A 207 -0.57 0.77 11.95
N ALA A 208 -1.49 1.66 11.62
CA ALA A 208 -2.91 1.32 11.55
C ALA A 208 -3.19 0.31 10.42
N ALA A 209 -2.58 0.48 9.25
CA ALA A 209 -2.67 -0.48 8.15
C ALA A 209 -2.02 -1.82 8.53
N GLN A 210 -0.81 -1.81 9.12
CA GLN A 210 -0.14 -3.00 9.63
C GLN A 210 -1.05 -3.82 10.57
N LYS A 211 -1.73 -3.16 11.52
CA LYS A 211 -2.63 -3.83 12.46
C LYS A 211 -3.76 -4.58 11.76
N LYS A 212 -4.29 -4.05 10.67
CA LYS A 212 -5.31 -4.74 9.86
C LYS A 212 -4.73 -6.02 9.22
N TRP A 213 -3.47 -5.98 8.76
CA TRP A 213 -2.80 -7.13 8.15
C TRP A 213 -2.37 -8.19 9.17
N LEU A 214 -2.08 -7.82 10.42
CA LEU A 214 -1.83 -8.76 11.51
C LEU A 214 -3.07 -9.58 11.84
N GLN A 215 -4.23 -8.96 11.98
CA GLN A 215 -5.50 -9.62 12.29
C GLN A 215 -5.94 -10.63 11.21
N SER A 216 -5.26 -10.61 10.09
CA SER A 216 -5.53 -11.50 8.96
C SER A 216 -4.65 -12.75 8.96
N ILE A 217 -3.72 -12.89 9.89
CA ILE A 217 -2.73 -13.97 9.95
C ILE A 217 -2.97 -14.89 11.17
N ASP A 218 -3.72 -14.42 12.14
CA ASP A 218 -4.21 -15.17 13.31
C ASP A 218 -5.55 -15.83 12.99
#